data_6c7a9b2cda45cf9725c63045a489596e
#
_entry.id   6c7a9b2cda45cf9725c63045a489596e
#
_cell.length_a   1.000
_cell.length_b   1.000
_cell.length_c   1.000
_cell.angle_alpha   90.00
_cell.angle_beta   90.00
_cell.angle_gamma   90.00
#
_symmetry.space_group_name_H-M   'P 1'
#
loop_
_entity.id
_entity.type
_entity.pdbx_description
1 polymer ?
#
loop_
_entity_poly.entity_id
_entity_poly.type
_entity_poly.pdbx_seq_one_letter_code
_entity_poly.pdbx_strand_id
1 'polypeptide(L)'
;MNVEKYYVLIAEGITDCSLLEAILEKYLGYTQYEKVDHLPELFKDMIGKYPTGKGALKRQDSPTFYYKNNVGVAVKMAGGCSNLAKKVSSIIAIIDIRDEYKNFGGFLLFADTDKEDAAHISKKLKDELKEEHFIYQDNMVKAYEG
;
A
#
# COMPACT_ATOMS: atom_id res chain seq x y z
N MET A 1 -15.92 7.45 10.88
CA MET A 1 -14.59 7.82 11.41
C MET A 1 -13.85 8.62 10.36
N ASN A 2 -13.36 9.77 10.73
CA ASN A 2 -12.68 10.66 9.80
C ASN A 2 -11.19 10.33 9.78
N VAL A 3 -10.68 9.84 8.64
CA VAL A 3 -9.26 9.52 8.47
C VAL A 3 -8.53 10.77 8.02
N GLU A 4 -7.52 11.18 8.77
CA GLU A 4 -6.73 12.37 8.50
C GLU A 4 -5.40 12.07 7.83
N LYS A 5 -4.93 10.81 7.93
CA LYS A 5 -3.66 10.39 7.35
C LYS A 5 -3.75 8.97 6.82
N TYR A 6 -3.27 8.77 5.60
CA TYR A 6 -3.28 7.47 4.92
C TYR A 6 -1.87 6.97 4.67
N TYR A 7 -1.64 5.67 4.89
CA TYR A 7 -0.41 4.99 4.54
C TYR A 7 -0.72 3.74 3.74
N VAL A 8 0.16 3.37 2.83
CA VAL A 8 0.03 2.15 2.04
C VAL A 8 1.30 1.31 2.20
N LEU A 9 1.11 0.08 2.67
CA LEU A 9 2.16 -0.91 2.81
C LEU A 9 2.05 -1.88 1.63
N ILE A 10 3.11 -2.05 0.88
CA ILE A 10 3.14 -2.95 -0.27
C ILE A 10 4.24 -3.98 -0.07
N ALA A 11 3.91 -5.26 -0.13
CA ALA A 11 4.84 -6.37 -0.01
C ALA A 11 4.77 -7.26 -1.24
N GLU A 12 5.81 -8.06 -1.49
CA GLU A 12 5.88 -8.92 -2.66
C GLU A 12 4.82 -10.00 -2.69
N GLY A 13 4.62 -10.69 -1.58
CA GLY A 13 3.78 -11.87 -1.53
C GLY A 13 2.85 -11.91 -0.34
N ILE A 14 2.00 -12.94 -0.34
CA ILE A 14 0.93 -13.11 0.65
C ILE A 14 1.46 -13.35 2.06
N THR A 15 2.58 -14.06 2.21
CA THR A 15 3.19 -14.33 3.52
C THR A 15 3.66 -13.04 4.19
N ASP A 16 4.30 -12.15 3.44
CA ASP A 16 4.75 -10.85 3.94
C ASP A 16 3.57 -9.97 4.30
N CYS A 17 2.53 -9.96 3.49
CA CYS A 17 1.29 -9.24 3.79
C CYS A 17 0.65 -9.74 5.08
N SER A 18 0.58 -11.06 5.27
CA SER A 18 0.04 -11.67 6.49
C SER A 18 0.84 -11.28 7.73
N LEU A 19 2.16 -11.18 7.61
CA LEU A 19 3.01 -10.70 8.70
C LEU A 19 2.72 -9.24 9.04
N LEU A 20 2.62 -8.37 8.03
CA LEU A 20 2.30 -6.96 8.25
C LEU A 20 0.92 -6.79 8.89
N GLU A 21 -0.05 -7.55 8.44
CA GLU A 21 -1.40 -7.56 9.02
C GLU A 21 -1.38 -7.95 10.50
N ALA A 22 -0.63 -8.99 10.84
CA ALA A 22 -0.46 -9.43 12.22
C ALA A 22 0.21 -8.36 13.08
N ILE A 23 1.22 -7.68 12.55
CA ILE A 23 1.89 -6.57 13.24
C ILE A 23 0.91 -5.43 13.51
N LEU A 24 0.14 -5.04 12.51
CA LEU A 24 -0.85 -3.97 12.66
C LEU A 24 -1.88 -4.31 13.73
N GLU A 25 -2.45 -5.51 13.70
CA GLU A 25 -3.51 -5.90 14.63
C GLU A 25 -2.99 -6.19 16.04
N LYS A 26 -1.97 -7.03 16.16
CA LYS A 26 -1.54 -7.58 17.45
C LYS A 26 -0.56 -6.70 18.21
N TYR A 27 0.31 -6.01 17.50
CA TYR A 27 1.35 -5.19 18.13
C TYR A 27 1.02 -3.71 18.15
N LEU A 28 0.42 -3.20 17.08
CA LEU A 28 0.12 -1.78 16.95
C LEU A 28 -1.32 -1.43 17.30
N GLY A 29 -2.18 -2.42 17.48
CA GLY A 29 -3.55 -2.20 17.95
C GLY A 29 -4.49 -1.60 16.91
N TYR A 30 -4.21 -1.82 15.62
CA TYR A 30 -5.11 -1.39 14.56
C TYR A 30 -6.31 -2.33 14.44
N THR A 31 -7.43 -1.79 13.97
CA THR A 31 -8.65 -2.55 13.70
C THR A 31 -8.83 -2.70 12.21
N GLN A 32 -9.15 -3.91 11.75
CA GLN A 32 -9.40 -4.17 10.34
C GLN A 32 -10.80 -3.70 9.96
N TYR A 33 -10.89 -3.03 8.81
CA TYR A 33 -12.18 -2.79 8.16
C TYR A 33 -12.71 -4.09 7.57
N GLU A 34 -13.94 -4.45 7.90
CA GLU A 34 -14.55 -5.70 7.46
C GLU A 34 -15.54 -5.51 6.30
N LYS A 35 -16.03 -4.30 6.08
CA LYS A 35 -17.05 -3.99 5.07
C LYS A 35 -16.64 -2.82 4.19
N VAL A 36 -16.92 -2.95 2.90
CA VAL A 36 -16.64 -1.89 1.91
C VAL A 36 -17.33 -0.56 2.28
N ASP A 37 -18.55 -0.62 2.78
CA ASP A 37 -19.32 0.59 3.12
C ASP A 37 -18.66 1.44 4.21
N HIS A 38 -17.83 0.84 5.04
CA HIS A 38 -17.15 1.54 6.12
C HIS A 38 -15.81 2.16 5.69
N LEU A 39 -15.31 1.81 4.50
CA LEU A 39 -14.02 2.31 4.02
C LEU A 39 -14.08 3.79 3.64
N PRO A 40 -12.98 4.53 3.90
CA PRO A 40 -12.80 5.83 3.27
C PRO A 40 -12.82 5.72 1.74
N GLU A 41 -13.21 6.77 1.06
CA GLU A 41 -13.35 6.76 -0.41
C GLU A 41 -12.04 6.40 -1.13
N LEU A 42 -10.89 6.86 -0.64
CA LEU A 42 -9.58 6.50 -1.18
C LEU A 42 -9.39 4.97 -1.18
N PHE A 43 -9.73 4.31 -0.08
CA PHE A 43 -9.58 2.86 0.04
C PHE A 43 -10.59 2.10 -0.82
N LYS A 44 -11.80 2.62 -0.98
CA LYS A 44 -12.79 2.03 -1.90
C LYS A 44 -12.25 1.96 -3.34
N ASP A 45 -11.57 3.01 -3.78
CA ASP A 45 -10.99 3.04 -5.12
C ASP A 45 -9.85 2.04 -5.30
N MET A 46 -9.12 1.74 -4.23
CA MET A 46 -8.03 0.77 -4.27
C MET A 46 -8.51 -0.67 -4.47
N ILE A 47 -9.74 -0.97 -4.15
CA ILE A 47 -10.31 -2.32 -4.33
C ILE A 47 -10.55 -2.63 -5.82
N GLY A 48 -10.79 -1.61 -6.63
CA GLY A 48 -11.14 -1.77 -8.03
C GLY A 48 -12.53 -2.38 -8.24
N LYS A 49 -12.73 -3.03 -9.38
CA LYS A 49 -14.03 -3.61 -9.76
C LYS A 49 -14.27 -5.03 -9.19
N TYR A 50 -13.71 -5.35 -8.05
CA TYR A 50 -13.87 -6.67 -7.47
C TYR A 50 -15.30 -6.88 -6.97
N PRO A 51 -15.97 -7.95 -7.39
CA PRO A 51 -17.23 -8.34 -6.76
C PRO A 51 -16.91 -8.87 -5.37
N THR A 52 -17.01 -8.01 -4.39
CA THR A 52 -16.91 -8.39 -2.97
C THR A 52 -18.24 -8.91 -2.48
N GLY A 53 -18.74 -10.02 -2.93
CA GLY A 53 -20.09 -10.51 -2.63
C GLY A 53 -20.63 -10.03 -1.28
N LYS A 54 -21.74 -9.31 -1.27
CA LYS A 54 -22.38 -8.69 -0.09
C LYS A 54 -21.52 -7.63 0.64
N GLY A 55 -20.51 -7.05 -0.03
CA GLY A 55 -19.68 -6.01 0.55
C GLY A 55 -18.60 -6.48 1.52
N ALA A 56 -18.39 -7.78 1.67
CA ALA A 56 -17.37 -8.31 2.58
C ALA A 56 -15.98 -8.32 1.94
N LEU A 57 -14.97 -7.84 2.68
CA LEU A 57 -13.57 -7.82 2.25
C LEU A 57 -12.87 -9.14 2.63
N LYS A 58 -13.18 -10.22 1.93
CA LYS A 58 -12.67 -11.57 2.30
C LYS A 58 -11.76 -12.23 1.27
N ARG A 59 -11.26 -11.49 0.29
CA ARG A 59 -10.41 -12.08 -0.75
C ARG A 59 -8.93 -11.98 -0.41
N GLN A 60 -8.18 -13.04 -0.67
CA GLN A 60 -6.74 -13.10 -0.42
C GLN A 60 -5.94 -12.13 -1.30
N ASP A 61 -6.45 -11.82 -2.48
CA ASP A 61 -5.81 -10.93 -3.45
C ASP A 61 -6.27 -9.47 -3.36
N SER A 62 -7.29 -9.19 -2.56
CA SER A 62 -7.73 -7.83 -2.27
C SER A 62 -6.81 -7.16 -1.26
N PRO A 63 -6.65 -5.83 -1.34
CA PRO A 63 -6.02 -5.11 -0.24
C PRO A 63 -6.80 -5.33 1.06
N THR A 64 -6.08 -5.33 2.18
CA THR A 64 -6.70 -5.27 3.50
C THR A 64 -6.52 -3.87 4.07
N PHE A 65 -7.48 -3.42 4.85
CA PHE A 65 -7.53 -2.05 5.34
C PHE A 65 -7.70 -2.00 6.85
N TYR A 66 -6.97 -1.09 7.47
CA TYR A 66 -6.92 -0.96 8.92
C TYR A 66 -7.07 0.49 9.33
N TYR A 67 -7.51 0.70 10.56
CA TYR A 67 -7.56 2.03 11.15
C TYR A 67 -7.19 2.00 12.63
N LYS A 68 -6.64 3.11 13.08
CA LYS A 68 -6.42 3.41 14.48
C LYS A 68 -6.42 4.92 14.64
N ASN A 69 -7.28 5.43 15.55
CA ASN A 69 -7.49 6.87 15.68
C ASN A 69 -7.85 7.49 14.32
N ASN A 70 -7.07 8.45 13.85
CA ASN A 70 -7.31 9.15 12.58
C ASN A 70 -6.43 8.63 11.43
N VAL A 71 -5.79 7.47 11.61
CA VAL A 71 -4.85 6.91 10.64
C VAL A 71 -5.46 5.70 9.95
N GLY A 72 -5.46 5.71 8.63
CA GLY A 72 -5.85 4.59 7.80
C GLY A 72 -4.61 3.95 7.16
N VAL A 73 -4.55 2.62 7.15
CA VAL A 73 -3.45 1.85 6.57
C VAL A 73 -4.02 0.79 5.63
N ALA A 74 -3.52 0.76 4.41
CA ALA A 74 -3.82 -0.30 3.45
C ALA A 74 -2.61 -1.22 3.31
N VAL A 75 -2.85 -2.53 3.24
CA VAL A 75 -1.83 -3.54 2.95
C VAL A 75 -2.15 -4.15 1.59
N LYS A 76 -1.22 -4.04 0.65
CA LYS A 76 -1.38 -4.49 -0.73
C LYS A 76 -0.27 -5.45 -1.13
N MET A 77 -0.63 -6.55 -1.79
CA MET A 77 0.32 -7.47 -2.38
C MET A 77 0.70 -7.00 -3.79
N ALA A 78 2.00 -6.98 -4.08
CA ALA A 78 2.49 -6.59 -5.40
C ALA A 78 2.46 -7.74 -6.42
N GLY A 79 2.60 -8.97 -5.96
CA GLY A 79 2.72 -10.12 -6.84
C GLY A 79 4.13 -10.29 -7.43
N GLY A 80 5.16 -9.91 -6.67
CA GLY A 80 6.56 -10.01 -7.05
C GLY A 80 7.31 -8.69 -6.92
N CYS A 81 8.61 -8.76 -6.75
CA CYS A 81 9.47 -7.57 -6.55
C CYS A 81 9.39 -6.61 -7.74
N SER A 82 9.35 -7.11 -8.96
CA SER A 82 9.26 -6.30 -10.18
C SER A 82 7.97 -5.49 -10.28
N ASN A 83 6.96 -5.81 -9.49
CA ASN A 83 5.66 -5.14 -9.50
C ASN A 83 5.49 -4.07 -8.43
N LEU A 84 6.45 -3.92 -7.51
CA LEU A 84 6.35 -2.93 -6.42
C LEU A 84 6.19 -1.52 -6.95
N ALA A 85 7.06 -1.09 -7.85
CA ALA A 85 7.00 0.26 -8.43
C ALA A 85 5.72 0.49 -9.23
N LYS A 86 5.25 -0.51 -9.96
CA LYS A 86 3.99 -0.43 -10.73
C LYS A 86 2.79 -0.25 -9.81
N LYS A 87 2.78 -0.93 -8.65
CA LYS A 87 1.70 -0.76 -7.67
C LYS A 87 1.73 0.63 -7.05
N VAL A 88 2.89 1.18 -6.75
CA VAL A 88 3.02 2.57 -6.30
C VAL A 88 2.41 3.52 -7.32
N SER A 89 2.78 3.38 -8.59
CA SER A 89 2.28 4.22 -9.68
C SER A 89 0.75 4.16 -9.80
N SER A 90 0.17 2.96 -9.75
CA SER A 90 -1.28 2.80 -9.85
C SER A 90 -2.03 3.43 -8.68
N ILE A 91 -1.49 3.36 -7.48
CA ILE A 91 -2.10 3.95 -6.28
C ILE A 91 -1.97 5.48 -6.31
N ILE A 92 -0.83 6.01 -6.75
CA ILE A 92 -0.64 7.45 -6.92
C ILE A 92 -1.66 8.03 -7.91
N ALA A 93 -1.96 7.31 -8.98
CA ALA A 93 -2.99 7.74 -9.93
C ALA A 93 -4.36 7.90 -9.26
N ILE A 94 -4.72 7.01 -8.34
CA ILE A 94 -5.95 7.11 -7.57
C ILE A 94 -5.92 8.32 -6.63
N ILE A 95 -4.80 8.53 -5.94
CA ILE A 95 -4.61 9.66 -5.02
C ILE A 95 -4.73 10.98 -5.76
N ASP A 96 -4.17 11.06 -6.97
CA ASP A 96 -4.23 12.25 -7.82
C ASP A 96 -5.65 12.58 -8.24
N ILE A 97 -6.40 11.59 -8.72
CA ILE A 97 -7.79 11.76 -9.13
C ILE A 97 -8.65 12.28 -7.96
N ARG A 98 -8.37 11.84 -6.74
CA ARG A 98 -9.15 12.23 -5.56
C ARG A 98 -8.61 13.45 -4.82
N ASP A 99 -7.52 14.03 -5.27
CA ASP A 99 -6.86 15.16 -4.59
C ASP A 99 -6.53 14.87 -3.12
N GLU A 100 -6.08 13.64 -2.84
CA GLU A 100 -5.79 13.17 -1.48
C GLU A 100 -4.33 13.36 -1.05
N TYR A 101 -3.55 14.13 -1.81
CA TYR A 101 -2.13 14.36 -1.51
C TYR A 101 -1.88 14.92 -0.11
N LYS A 102 -2.76 15.79 0.37
CA LYS A 102 -2.61 16.43 1.69
C LYS A 102 -2.72 15.43 2.82
N ASN A 103 -3.53 14.38 2.62
CA ASN A 103 -3.82 13.37 3.64
C ASN A 103 -2.95 12.13 3.49
N PHE A 104 -2.22 12.02 2.38
CA PHE A 104 -1.40 10.86 2.12
C PHE A 104 -0.05 10.96 2.85
N GLY A 105 0.23 9.97 3.71
CA GLY A 105 1.44 9.93 4.53
C GLY A 105 2.64 9.31 3.84
N GLY A 106 2.41 8.32 2.98
CA GLY A 106 3.48 7.67 2.25
C GLY A 106 3.28 6.18 2.04
N PHE A 107 4.24 5.60 1.34
CA PHE A 107 4.33 4.17 1.10
C PHE A 107 5.44 3.56 1.95
N LEU A 108 5.23 2.30 2.38
CA LEU A 108 6.29 1.43 2.89
C LEU A 108 6.35 0.22 1.97
N LEU A 109 7.52 0.00 1.38
CA LEU A 109 7.73 -1.09 0.43
C LEU A 109 8.58 -2.17 1.06
N PHE A 110 8.15 -3.42 0.96
CA PHE A 110 8.79 -4.58 1.57
C PHE A 110 9.19 -5.55 0.46
N ALA A 111 10.49 -5.72 0.26
CA ALA A 111 11.05 -6.61 -0.74
C ALA A 111 11.86 -7.72 -0.07
N ASP A 112 11.77 -8.93 -0.63
CA ASP A 112 12.53 -10.08 -0.16
C ASP A 112 13.97 -10.06 -0.70
N THR A 113 14.91 -10.45 0.14
CA THR A 113 16.35 -10.47 -0.20
C THR A 113 16.90 -11.89 -0.38
N ASP A 114 16.05 -12.90 -0.57
CA ASP A 114 16.46 -14.33 -0.59
C ASP A 114 17.59 -14.65 -1.58
N LYS A 115 17.63 -13.99 -2.73
CA LYS A 115 18.59 -14.29 -3.82
C LYS A 115 19.57 -13.16 -4.10
N GLU A 116 19.35 -11.99 -3.56
CA GLU A 116 20.13 -10.79 -3.83
C GLU A 116 20.34 -10.02 -2.54
N ASP A 117 21.40 -9.25 -2.44
CA ASP A 117 21.64 -8.43 -1.26
C ASP A 117 20.68 -7.21 -1.23
N ALA A 118 20.53 -6.63 -0.05
CA ALA A 118 19.63 -5.50 0.15
C ALA A 118 20.02 -4.28 -0.69
N ALA A 119 21.31 -4.04 -0.91
CA ALA A 119 21.80 -2.92 -1.71
C ALA A 119 21.40 -3.07 -3.17
N HIS A 120 21.49 -4.28 -3.73
CA HIS A 120 21.11 -4.56 -5.11
C HIS A 120 19.60 -4.39 -5.31
N ILE A 121 18.79 -4.93 -4.41
CA ILE A 121 17.34 -4.79 -4.46
C ILE A 121 16.92 -3.32 -4.32
N SER A 122 17.53 -2.59 -3.41
CA SER A 122 17.26 -1.17 -3.21
C SER A 122 17.57 -0.36 -4.48
N LYS A 123 18.71 -0.63 -5.12
CA LYS A 123 19.09 0.03 -6.37
C LYS A 123 18.08 -0.27 -7.50
N LYS A 124 17.72 -1.55 -7.65
CA LYS A 124 16.77 -1.99 -8.65
C LYS A 124 15.40 -1.31 -8.45
N LEU A 125 14.93 -1.26 -7.23
CA LEU A 125 13.65 -0.60 -6.89
C LEU A 125 13.72 0.90 -7.16
N LYS A 126 14.83 1.57 -6.84
CA LYS A 126 15.03 2.99 -7.15
C LYS A 126 14.97 3.26 -8.65
N ASP A 127 15.61 2.41 -9.45
CA ASP A 127 15.62 2.54 -10.91
C ASP A 127 14.21 2.33 -11.49
N GLU A 128 13.48 1.34 -11.00
CA GLU A 128 12.09 1.08 -11.42
C GLU A 128 11.15 2.24 -11.03
N LEU A 129 11.30 2.80 -9.83
CA LEU A 129 10.52 3.96 -9.39
C LEU A 129 10.84 5.20 -10.22
N LYS A 130 12.08 5.37 -10.64
CA LYS A 130 12.49 6.46 -11.52
C LYS A 130 11.83 6.34 -12.89
N GLU A 131 11.72 5.13 -13.44
CA GLU A 131 10.99 4.87 -14.68
C GLU A 131 9.51 5.24 -14.57
N GLU A 132 8.93 5.07 -13.38
CA GLU A 132 7.55 5.46 -13.08
C GLU A 132 7.42 6.92 -12.60
N HIS A 133 8.47 7.73 -12.77
CA HIS A 133 8.52 9.14 -12.39
C HIS A 133 8.49 9.40 -10.87
N PHE A 134 9.05 8.48 -10.10
CA PHE A 134 9.22 8.65 -8.64
C PHE A 134 10.67 8.65 -8.25
N ILE A 135 10.99 9.37 -7.16
CA ILE A 135 12.31 9.34 -6.53
C ILE A 135 12.18 8.63 -5.19
N TYR A 136 13.00 7.59 -5.01
CA TYR A 136 13.18 6.95 -3.71
C TYR A 136 14.40 7.56 -3.03
N GLN A 137 14.18 8.19 -1.88
CA GLN A 137 15.26 8.85 -1.12
C GLN A 137 15.02 8.61 0.38
N ASP A 138 16.07 8.16 1.08
CA ASP A 138 16.05 7.96 2.53
C ASP A 138 14.86 7.10 3.01
N ASN A 139 14.60 6.00 2.33
CA ASN A 139 13.45 5.09 2.57
C ASN A 139 12.08 5.75 2.38
N MET A 140 12.02 6.86 1.68
CA MET A 140 10.77 7.55 1.34
C MET A 140 10.60 7.61 -0.18
N VAL A 141 9.37 7.39 -0.64
CA VAL A 141 9.01 7.59 -2.04
C VAL A 141 8.47 9.00 -2.21
N LYS A 142 9.02 9.75 -3.15
CA LYS A 142 8.53 11.09 -3.51
C LYS A 142 8.20 11.11 -4.99
N ALA A 143 7.16 11.84 -5.37
CA ALA A 143 6.87 12.10 -6.76
C ALA A 143 8.01 12.90 -7.39
N TYR A 144 8.38 12.52 -8.59
CA TYR A 144 9.39 13.25 -9.35
C TYR A 144 8.78 14.52 -9.92
N GLU A 145 9.28 15.66 -9.44
CA GLU A 145 8.99 16.96 -10.04
C GLU A 145 10.06 17.21 -11.11
N GLY A 146 9.78 16.77 -12.32
CA GLY A 146 10.70 16.92 -13.43
C GLY A 146 10.40 18.14 -14.26
#